data_c76eaa44be0962c774e2c2a36c518e8e
#
_entry.id   c76eaa44be0962c774e2c2a36c518e8e
#
_cell.length_a   1.000
_cell.length_b   1.000
_cell.length_c   1.000
_cell.angle_alpha   90.00
_cell.angle_beta   90.00
_cell.angle_gamma   90.00
#
_symmetry.space_group_name_H-M   'P 1'
#
loop_
_entity.id
_entity.type
_entity.pdbx_description
1 polymer ?
#
loop_
_entity_poly.entity_id
_entity_poly.type
_entity_poly.pdbx_seq_one_letter_code
_entity_poly.pdbx_strand_id
1 'polypeptide(L)'
;MSNILLIDFGSTYTKLTAVDTETESILGTSQSYTTVESDIINGYENALSELRKQTGSIVFDKRIACSSAAGGLKMVAVGLVPELTSKAARLASIGAGAKVIKTYSYELTKSDLEEIDSSRPDICLLCGGTDGGNKEVIIHNAGMLAKSTGHFPIVYAGNRNAADECAEILASKQCIVCSNVMPRLGITDSAPVQKV
;
A
#
# COMPACT_ATOMS: atom_id res chain seq x y z
N MET A 1 -2.37 29.62 12.59
CA MET A 1 -1.64 29.33 11.33
C MET A 1 -1.51 27.84 11.21
N SER A 2 -2.05 27.24 10.16
CA SER A 2 -1.96 25.80 9.95
C SER A 2 -1.10 25.53 8.72
N ASN A 3 0.18 25.26 8.95
CA ASN A 3 1.15 25.00 7.90
C ASN A 3 1.25 23.51 7.63
N ILE A 4 1.09 23.12 6.36
CA ILE A 4 1.21 21.74 5.91
C ILE A 4 2.42 21.62 4.98
N LEU A 5 3.23 20.57 5.20
CA LEU A 5 4.27 20.16 4.25
C LEU A 5 3.75 19.03 3.39
N LEU A 6 3.66 19.24 2.09
CA LEU A 6 3.36 18.23 1.09
C LEU A 6 4.68 17.68 0.54
N ILE A 7 4.81 16.36 0.47
CA ILE A 7 6.02 15.66 0.06
C ILE A 7 5.66 14.72 -1.09
N ASP A 8 6.34 14.85 -2.22
CA ASP A 8 6.23 13.92 -3.34
C ASP A 8 7.58 13.24 -3.58
N PHE A 9 7.65 11.95 -3.29
CA PHE A 9 8.81 11.11 -3.62
C PHE A 9 8.71 10.62 -5.07
N GLY A 10 9.30 11.38 -5.99
CA GLY A 10 9.40 10.98 -7.39
C GLY A 10 10.57 10.03 -7.65
N SER A 11 10.61 9.39 -8.81
CA SER A 11 11.71 8.50 -9.22
C SER A 11 13.06 9.22 -9.36
N THR A 12 13.04 10.51 -9.68
CA THR A 12 14.25 11.32 -9.87
C THR A 12 14.40 12.41 -8.83
N TYR A 13 13.29 13.05 -8.47
CA TYR A 13 13.28 14.17 -7.54
C TYR A 13 12.27 13.97 -6.42
N THR A 14 12.70 14.20 -5.19
CA THR A 14 11.81 14.43 -4.05
C THR A 14 11.46 15.92 -4.03
N LYS A 15 10.15 16.23 -4.08
CA LYS A 15 9.62 17.59 -4.15
C LYS A 15 8.87 17.93 -2.86
N LEU A 16 9.05 19.13 -2.38
CA LEU A 16 8.37 19.65 -1.20
C LEU A 16 7.58 20.91 -1.55
N THR A 17 6.38 21.03 -0.98
CA THR A 17 5.55 22.22 -1.06
C THR A 17 5.05 22.56 0.33
N ALA A 18 5.40 23.77 0.83
CA ALA A 18 4.89 24.31 2.07
C ALA A 18 3.64 25.14 1.77
N VAL A 19 2.55 24.88 2.48
CA VAL A 19 1.24 25.53 2.28
C VAL A 19 0.75 26.07 3.62
N ASP A 20 0.25 27.31 3.60
CA ASP A 20 -0.58 27.85 4.67
C ASP A 20 -2.06 27.64 4.28
N THR A 21 -2.77 26.85 5.08
CA THR A 21 -4.17 26.50 4.79
C THR A 21 -5.17 27.56 5.26
N GLU A 22 -4.76 28.53 6.08
CA GLU A 22 -5.63 29.64 6.49
C GLU A 22 -5.68 30.72 5.41
N THR A 23 -4.52 31.02 4.80
CA THR A 23 -4.41 32.00 3.72
C THR A 23 -4.53 31.38 2.33
N GLU A 24 -4.67 30.05 2.25
CA GLU A 24 -4.72 29.25 1.01
C GLU A 24 -3.54 29.59 0.06
N SER A 25 -2.34 29.76 0.63
CA SER A 25 -1.16 30.19 -0.12
C SER A 25 -0.02 29.18 -0.05
N ILE A 26 0.77 29.15 -1.12
CA ILE A 26 2.04 28.39 -1.15
C ILE A 26 3.12 29.27 -0.53
N LEU A 27 3.71 28.81 0.54
CA LEU A 27 4.81 29.49 1.26
C LEU A 27 6.17 29.28 0.58
N GLY A 28 6.35 28.15 -0.10
CA GLY A 28 7.56 27.84 -0.84
C GLY A 28 7.55 26.43 -1.39
N THR A 29 8.43 26.19 -2.36
CA THR A 29 8.63 24.87 -2.98
C THR A 29 10.10 24.58 -3.12
N SER A 30 10.49 23.32 -3.00
CA SER A 30 11.86 22.86 -3.24
C SER A 30 11.88 21.47 -3.83
N GLN A 31 13.05 21.08 -4.32
CA GLN A 31 13.28 19.72 -4.76
C GLN A 31 14.75 19.33 -4.58
N SER A 32 15.00 18.04 -4.45
CA SER A 32 16.34 17.44 -4.46
C SER A 32 16.28 16.09 -5.16
N TYR A 33 17.42 15.56 -5.61
CA TYR A 33 17.46 14.22 -6.17
C TYR A 33 16.96 13.19 -5.14
N THR A 34 16.11 12.28 -5.60
CA THR A 34 15.70 11.13 -4.79
C THR A 34 16.86 10.14 -4.71
N THR A 35 17.41 9.95 -3.51
CA THR A 35 18.59 9.11 -3.28
C THR A 35 18.21 7.64 -3.08
N VAL A 36 17.60 7.02 -4.13
CA VAL A 36 17.05 5.65 -4.08
C VAL A 36 18.13 4.61 -3.81
N GLU A 37 19.37 4.84 -4.28
CA GLU A 37 20.48 3.91 -4.14
C GLU A 37 21.08 3.86 -2.72
N SER A 38 20.76 4.84 -1.87
CA SER A 38 21.26 4.91 -0.49
C SER A 38 20.11 4.95 0.51
N ASP A 39 19.51 6.10 0.72
CA ASP A 39 18.38 6.33 1.61
C ASP A 39 17.56 7.52 1.06
N ILE A 40 16.27 7.31 0.81
CA ILE A 40 15.38 8.37 0.34
C ILE A 40 15.26 9.55 1.32
N ILE A 41 15.56 9.31 2.60
CA ILE A 41 15.58 10.36 3.64
C ILE A 41 16.64 11.42 3.33
N ASN A 42 17.79 11.05 2.75
CA ASN A 42 18.81 12.01 2.37
C ASN A 42 18.29 13.01 1.32
N GLY A 43 17.55 12.52 0.31
CA GLY A 43 16.90 13.38 -0.68
C GLY A 43 15.87 14.31 -0.06
N TYR A 44 15.07 13.78 0.87
CA TYR A 44 14.09 14.57 1.63
C TYR A 44 14.76 15.68 2.47
N GLU A 45 15.80 15.35 3.25
CA GLU A 45 16.51 16.34 4.10
C GLU A 45 17.18 17.42 3.25
N ASN A 46 17.75 17.06 2.11
CA ASN A 46 18.31 18.03 1.17
C ASN A 46 17.24 18.98 0.64
N ALA A 47 16.08 18.44 0.19
CA ALA A 47 14.96 19.25 -0.26
C ALA A 47 14.41 20.16 0.87
N LEU A 48 14.34 19.64 2.11
CA LEU A 48 13.89 20.40 3.26
C LEU A 48 14.86 21.54 3.60
N SER A 49 16.16 21.31 3.47
CA SER A 49 17.19 22.34 3.63
C SER A 49 17.02 23.47 2.62
N GLU A 50 16.78 23.14 1.34
CA GLU A 50 16.52 24.13 0.28
C GLU A 50 15.23 24.90 0.54
N LEU A 51 14.16 24.23 1.01
CA LEU A 51 12.90 24.89 1.37
C LEU A 51 13.10 25.91 2.49
N ARG A 52 13.86 25.55 3.54
CA ARG A 52 14.18 26.44 4.67
C ARG A 52 14.94 27.70 4.27
N LYS A 53 15.76 27.65 3.22
CA LYS A 53 16.44 28.84 2.69
C LYS A 53 15.47 29.88 2.14
N GLN A 54 14.34 29.42 1.59
CA GLN A 54 13.31 30.30 1.02
C GLN A 54 12.31 30.80 2.07
N THR A 55 11.91 29.92 2.98
CA THR A 55 10.78 30.16 3.89
C THR A 55 11.20 30.48 5.33
N GLY A 56 12.48 30.33 5.66
CA GLY A 56 12.94 30.30 7.05
C GLY A 56 12.53 29.00 7.77
N SER A 57 12.62 29.03 9.09
CA SER A 57 12.24 27.88 9.94
C SER A 57 10.73 27.88 10.19
N ILE A 58 9.97 27.25 9.29
CA ILE A 58 8.53 27.05 9.48
C ILE A 58 8.30 25.78 10.30
N VAL A 59 7.39 25.84 11.28
CA VAL A 59 6.85 24.68 11.98
C VAL A 59 5.66 24.18 11.20
N PHE A 60 5.68 22.90 10.84
CA PHE A 60 4.59 22.24 10.13
C PHE A 60 3.72 21.46 11.10
N ASP A 61 2.43 21.76 11.13
CA ASP A 61 1.42 21.07 11.94
C ASP A 61 1.15 19.67 11.39
N LYS A 62 1.30 19.51 10.06
CA LYS A 62 1.08 18.25 9.37
C LYS A 62 2.09 18.06 8.23
N ARG A 63 2.50 16.81 8.01
CA ARG A 63 3.28 16.38 6.84
C ARG A 63 2.49 15.31 6.12
N ILE A 64 2.31 15.49 4.82
CA ILE A 64 1.58 14.55 3.96
C ILE A 64 2.51 14.14 2.85
N ALA A 65 2.73 12.84 2.72
CA ALA A 65 3.63 12.29 1.72
C ALA A 65 2.86 11.43 0.70
N CYS A 66 3.30 11.48 -0.54
CA CYS A 66 2.91 10.56 -1.61
C CYS A 66 4.15 10.14 -2.39
N SER A 67 4.03 9.10 -3.20
CA SER A 67 5.05 8.71 -4.16
C SER A 67 4.49 8.83 -5.57
N SER A 68 5.18 9.62 -6.41
CA SER A 68 4.96 9.70 -7.86
C SER A 68 6.06 8.96 -8.64
N ALA A 69 6.93 8.20 -7.95
CA ALA A 69 7.95 7.38 -8.59
C ALA A 69 7.32 6.44 -9.63
N ALA A 70 7.91 6.43 -10.83
CA ALA A 70 7.42 5.55 -11.89
C ALA A 70 7.52 4.09 -11.42
N GLY A 71 6.35 3.49 -11.27
CA GLY A 71 6.25 2.09 -10.87
C GLY A 71 5.50 1.83 -9.58
N GLY A 72 5.43 2.72 -8.59
CA GLY A 72 4.79 2.43 -7.30
C GLY A 72 4.97 0.96 -6.84
N LEU A 73 4.71 0.59 -5.63
CA LEU A 73 4.70 -0.82 -5.22
C LEU A 73 3.77 -1.64 -6.13
N LYS A 74 4.32 -2.62 -6.86
CA LYS A 74 3.52 -3.53 -7.68
C LYS A 74 2.72 -4.44 -6.78
N MET A 75 1.41 -4.26 -6.76
CA MET A 75 0.51 -5.04 -5.93
C MET A 75 -0.30 -6.03 -6.77
N VAL A 76 -0.32 -7.28 -6.36
CA VAL A 76 -1.36 -8.23 -6.77
C VAL A 76 -2.40 -8.33 -5.66
N ALA A 77 -3.66 -8.55 -6.05
CA ALA A 77 -4.72 -8.79 -5.08
C ALA A 77 -5.42 -10.11 -5.38
N VAL A 78 -5.68 -10.88 -4.35
CA VAL A 78 -6.34 -12.17 -4.39
C VAL A 78 -7.58 -12.11 -3.49
N GLY A 79 -8.74 -12.54 -4.02
CA GLY A 79 -9.98 -12.50 -3.27
C GLY A 79 -11.05 -13.45 -3.78
N LEU A 80 -12.28 -13.31 -3.27
CA LEU A 80 -13.37 -14.24 -3.56
C LEU A 80 -14.19 -13.83 -4.79
N VAL A 81 -14.59 -12.56 -4.86
CA VAL A 81 -15.51 -12.02 -5.87
C VAL A 81 -14.79 -10.95 -6.69
N PRO A 82 -14.82 -11.02 -8.04
CA PRO A 82 -14.04 -10.14 -8.92
C PRO A 82 -14.25 -8.64 -8.63
N GLU A 83 -15.49 -8.19 -8.58
CA GLU A 83 -15.83 -6.78 -8.39
C GLU A 83 -15.41 -6.28 -7.01
N LEU A 84 -15.60 -7.10 -5.98
CA LEU A 84 -15.26 -6.78 -4.60
C LEU A 84 -13.74 -6.79 -4.38
N THR A 85 -13.05 -7.77 -4.98
CA THR A 85 -11.59 -7.87 -4.94
C THR A 85 -10.95 -6.67 -5.62
N SER A 86 -11.43 -6.30 -6.81
CA SER A 86 -10.92 -5.13 -7.55
C SER A 86 -11.19 -3.83 -6.79
N LYS A 87 -12.35 -3.69 -6.15
CA LYS A 87 -12.68 -2.53 -5.32
C LYS A 87 -11.78 -2.45 -4.08
N ALA A 88 -11.58 -3.56 -3.37
CA ALA A 88 -10.70 -3.64 -2.21
C ALA A 88 -9.25 -3.30 -2.58
N ALA A 89 -8.74 -3.90 -3.66
CA ALA A 89 -7.40 -3.63 -4.19
C ALA A 89 -7.20 -2.15 -4.53
N ARG A 90 -8.15 -1.55 -5.25
CA ARG A 90 -8.10 -0.14 -5.62
C ARG A 90 -8.08 0.78 -4.39
N LEU A 91 -8.94 0.52 -3.40
CA LEU A 91 -8.99 1.35 -2.19
C LEU A 91 -7.72 1.21 -1.35
N ALA A 92 -7.19 0.00 -1.22
CA ALA A 92 -5.93 -0.26 -0.52
C ALA A 92 -4.76 0.46 -1.22
N SER A 93 -4.69 0.41 -2.55
CA SER A 93 -3.59 0.98 -3.33
C SER A 93 -3.51 2.50 -3.27
N ILE A 94 -4.67 3.20 -3.24
CA ILE A 94 -4.72 4.67 -3.27
C ILE A 94 -3.98 5.27 -2.05
N GLY A 95 -4.11 4.67 -0.87
CA GLY A 95 -3.44 5.18 0.34
C GLY A 95 -1.99 4.73 0.49
N ALA A 96 -1.62 3.61 -0.12
CA ALA A 96 -0.30 3.00 0.01
C ALA A 96 0.69 3.37 -1.11
N GLY A 97 0.28 4.19 -2.08
CA GLY A 97 1.12 4.50 -3.26
C GLY A 97 1.42 3.26 -4.13
N ALA A 98 0.60 2.22 -4.02
CA ALA A 98 0.77 0.98 -4.77
C ALA A 98 0.03 1.03 -6.12
N LYS A 99 0.56 0.30 -7.10
CA LYS A 99 -0.08 0.06 -8.39
C LYS A 99 -0.60 -1.37 -8.44
N VAL A 100 -1.91 -1.54 -8.52
CA VAL A 100 -2.50 -2.86 -8.76
C VAL A 100 -2.13 -3.31 -10.17
N ILE A 101 -1.32 -4.37 -10.27
CA ILE A 101 -0.90 -4.93 -11.57
C ILE A 101 -1.87 -6.01 -12.04
N LYS A 102 -2.46 -6.77 -11.12
CA LYS A 102 -3.49 -7.77 -11.43
C LYS A 102 -4.33 -8.12 -10.20
N THR A 103 -5.57 -8.53 -10.45
CA THR A 103 -6.47 -9.10 -9.43
C THR A 103 -6.84 -10.53 -9.80
N TYR A 104 -6.84 -11.41 -8.81
CA TYR A 104 -7.26 -12.80 -8.92
C TYR A 104 -8.49 -13.01 -8.06
N SER A 105 -9.41 -13.81 -8.52
CA SER A 105 -10.68 -14.06 -7.83
C SER A 105 -11.00 -15.55 -7.84
N TYR A 106 -11.85 -15.97 -6.90
CA TYR A 106 -12.12 -17.37 -6.65
C TYR A 106 -10.90 -18.12 -6.09
N GLU A 107 -10.85 -19.42 -6.25
CA GLU A 107 -9.74 -20.28 -5.86
C GLU A 107 -8.57 -20.13 -6.84
N LEU A 108 -7.40 -19.82 -6.32
CA LEU A 108 -6.17 -19.76 -7.10
C LEU A 108 -5.84 -21.15 -7.68
N THR A 109 -5.52 -21.15 -8.96
CA THR A 109 -4.97 -22.31 -9.65
C THR A 109 -3.44 -22.32 -9.62
N LYS A 110 -2.82 -23.42 -10.05
CA LYS A 110 -1.36 -23.47 -10.22
C LYS A 110 -0.88 -22.45 -11.25
N SER A 111 -1.63 -22.25 -12.34
CA SER A 111 -1.29 -21.28 -13.39
C SER A 111 -1.33 -19.85 -12.85
N ASP A 112 -2.31 -19.52 -11.99
CA ASP A 112 -2.38 -18.21 -11.36
C ASP A 112 -1.16 -17.97 -10.45
N LEU A 113 -0.73 -18.98 -9.70
CA LEU A 113 0.45 -18.89 -8.85
C LEU A 113 1.73 -18.66 -9.66
N GLU A 114 1.91 -19.39 -10.77
CA GLU A 114 3.04 -19.22 -11.69
C GLU A 114 3.04 -17.80 -12.30
N GLU A 115 1.88 -17.27 -12.62
CA GLU A 115 1.75 -15.91 -13.13
C GLU A 115 2.07 -14.86 -12.05
N ILE A 116 1.60 -15.05 -10.80
CA ILE A 116 1.95 -14.19 -9.66
C ILE A 116 3.47 -14.16 -9.50
N ASP A 117 4.12 -15.32 -9.44
CA ASP A 117 5.57 -15.42 -9.26
C ASP A 117 6.34 -14.75 -10.42
N SER A 118 5.87 -14.95 -11.66
CA SER A 118 6.48 -14.35 -12.85
C SER A 118 6.34 -12.83 -12.88
N SER A 119 5.25 -12.29 -12.36
CA SER A 119 4.99 -10.84 -12.32
C SER A 119 5.88 -10.09 -11.31
N ARG A 120 6.50 -10.83 -10.37
CA ARG A 120 7.34 -10.30 -9.29
C ARG A 120 6.68 -9.11 -8.60
N PRO A 121 5.57 -9.33 -7.90
CA PRO A 121 4.94 -8.26 -7.14
C PRO A 121 5.81 -7.86 -5.96
N ASP A 122 5.70 -6.61 -5.56
CA ASP A 122 6.35 -6.12 -4.35
C ASP A 122 5.50 -6.42 -3.10
N ILE A 123 4.18 -6.64 -3.29
CA ILE A 123 3.23 -6.93 -2.21
C ILE A 123 2.02 -7.70 -2.75
N CYS A 124 1.45 -8.59 -1.93
CA CYS A 124 0.20 -9.30 -2.22
C CYS A 124 -0.86 -8.94 -1.18
N LEU A 125 -2.02 -8.48 -1.63
CA LEU A 125 -3.21 -8.32 -0.79
C LEU A 125 -4.05 -9.59 -0.88
N LEU A 126 -4.18 -10.33 0.23
CA LEU A 126 -5.09 -11.47 0.35
C LEU A 126 -6.34 -11.02 1.10
N CYS A 127 -7.46 -10.94 0.41
CA CYS A 127 -8.74 -10.50 0.95
C CYS A 127 -9.87 -11.46 0.53
N GLY A 128 -11.07 -11.21 1.01
CA GLY A 128 -12.27 -11.97 0.63
C GLY A 128 -12.98 -12.62 1.82
N GLY A 129 -14.26 -12.88 1.60
CA GLY A 129 -15.19 -13.26 2.65
C GLY A 129 -15.55 -12.09 3.58
N THR A 130 -16.83 -11.96 3.92
CA THR A 130 -17.25 -11.09 5.04
C THR A 130 -16.95 -11.76 6.37
N ASP A 131 -16.87 -11.00 7.44
CA ASP A 131 -16.66 -11.58 8.77
C ASP A 131 -17.79 -12.54 9.14
N GLY A 132 -17.42 -13.77 9.48
CA GLY A 132 -18.37 -14.86 9.74
C GLY A 132 -18.97 -15.50 8.47
N GLY A 133 -18.59 -15.03 7.28
CA GLY A 133 -19.01 -15.61 5.99
C GLY A 133 -18.07 -16.71 5.48
N ASN A 134 -17.98 -16.85 4.15
CA ASN A 134 -17.12 -17.85 3.52
C ASN A 134 -15.66 -17.69 3.95
N LYS A 135 -15.05 -18.78 4.36
CA LYS A 135 -13.63 -18.86 4.73
C LYS A 135 -12.83 -19.87 3.90
N GLU A 136 -13.49 -20.75 3.20
CA GLU A 136 -12.85 -21.87 2.48
C GLU A 136 -11.93 -21.36 1.37
N VAL A 137 -12.43 -20.42 0.55
CA VAL A 137 -11.66 -19.87 -0.58
C VAL A 137 -10.42 -19.11 -0.11
N ILE A 138 -10.52 -18.29 0.95
CA ILE A 138 -9.36 -17.54 1.44
C ILE A 138 -8.31 -18.44 2.07
N ILE A 139 -8.73 -19.52 2.75
CA ILE A 139 -7.83 -20.55 3.29
C ILE A 139 -7.13 -21.30 2.15
N HIS A 140 -7.90 -21.71 1.12
CA HIS A 140 -7.32 -22.33 -0.08
C HIS A 140 -6.25 -21.40 -0.71
N ASN A 141 -6.58 -20.13 -0.89
CA ASN A 141 -5.69 -19.14 -1.49
C ASN A 141 -4.44 -18.88 -0.64
N ALA A 142 -4.56 -18.86 0.69
CA ALA A 142 -3.42 -18.82 1.59
C ALA A 142 -2.50 -20.03 1.39
N GLY A 143 -3.08 -21.24 1.27
CA GLY A 143 -2.35 -22.47 0.98
C GLY A 143 -1.64 -22.48 -0.37
N MET A 144 -2.23 -21.83 -1.38
CA MET A 144 -1.58 -21.65 -2.68
C MET A 144 -0.43 -20.64 -2.58
N LEU A 145 -0.65 -19.48 -1.97
CA LEU A 145 0.36 -18.44 -1.80
C LEU A 145 1.55 -18.91 -0.93
N ALA A 146 1.32 -19.79 0.04
CA ALA A 146 2.40 -20.41 0.82
C ALA A 146 3.39 -21.20 -0.05
N LYS A 147 2.94 -21.73 -1.19
CA LYS A 147 3.77 -22.49 -2.17
C LYS A 147 4.49 -21.60 -3.17
N SER A 148 4.20 -20.28 -3.19
CA SER A 148 4.88 -19.33 -4.06
C SER A 148 6.40 -19.35 -3.81
N THR A 149 7.17 -19.24 -4.86
CA THR A 149 8.64 -19.06 -4.80
C THR A 149 9.04 -17.60 -4.61
N GLY A 150 8.11 -16.68 -4.79
CA GLY A 150 8.33 -15.24 -4.64
C GLY A 150 8.54 -14.82 -3.19
N HIS A 151 9.37 -13.79 -3.00
CA HIS A 151 9.71 -13.20 -1.69
C HIS A 151 8.99 -11.86 -1.48
N PHE A 152 7.69 -11.85 -1.57
CA PHE A 152 6.88 -10.65 -1.34
C PHE A 152 6.06 -10.80 -0.05
N PRO A 153 5.87 -9.72 0.71
CA PRO A 153 4.99 -9.72 1.86
C PRO A 153 3.53 -9.92 1.44
N ILE A 154 2.78 -10.58 2.30
CA ILE A 154 1.34 -10.82 2.12
C ILE A 154 0.60 -10.06 3.20
N VAL A 155 -0.25 -9.12 2.79
CA VAL A 155 -1.18 -8.43 3.70
C VAL A 155 -2.50 -9.19 3.68
N TYR A 156 -2.79 -9.86 4.79
CA TYR A 156 -4.09 -10.49 5.01
C TYR A 156 -5.10 -9.45 5.49
N ALA A 157 -6.18 -9.27 4.75
CA ALA A 157 -7.25 -8.33 5.10
C ALA A 157 -8.63 -8.88 4.69
N GLY A 158 -8.87 -10.15 4.97
CA GLY A 158 -10.11 -10.85 4.68
C GLY A 158 -10.90 -11.24 5.92
N ASN A 159 -11.74 -12.26 5.80
CA ASN A 159 -12.60 -12.76 6.85
C ASN A 159 -11.84 -13.02 8.17
N ARG A 160 -12.18 -12.25 9.24
CA ARG A 160 -11.51 -12.37 10.54
C ARG A 160 -11.54 -13.79 11.13
N ASN A 161 -12.56 -14.57 10.80
CA ASN A 161 -12.72 -15.94 11.31
C ASN A 161 -11.78 -16.96 10.65
N ALA A 162 -11.04 -16.55 9.61
CA ALA A 162 -10.00 -17.35 8.96
C ALA A 162 -8.59 -16.79 9.19
N ALA A 163 -8.45 -15.67 9.93
CA ALA A 163 -7.19 -14.95 10.04
C ALA A 163 -6.09 -15.79 10.70
N ASP A 164 -6.38 -16.43 11.82
CA ASP A 164 -5.40 -17.23 12.56
C ASP A 164 -4.94 -18.44 11.72
N GLU A 165 -5.89 -19.16 11.10
CA GLU A 165 -5.59 -20.30 10.24
C GLU A 165 -4.76 -19.89 9.01
N CYS A 166 -5.10 -18.76 8.36
CA CYS A 166 -4.32 -18.25 7.24
C CYS A 166 -2.93 -17.78 7.66
N ALA A 167 -2.78 -17.16 8.84
CA ALA A 167 -1.48 -16.76 9.36
C ALA A 167 -0.58 -17.97 9.65
N GLU A 168 -1.13 -19.07 10.18
CA GLU A 168 -0.41 -20.32 10.37
C GLU A 168 0.04 -20.94 9.05
N ILE A 169 -0.84 -20.99 8.04
CA ILE A 169 -0.53 -21.50 6.70
C ILE A 169 0.58 -20.66 6.05
N LEU A 170 0.56 -19.34 6.27
CA LEU A 170 1.52 -18.39 5.70
C LEU A 170 2.74 -18.14 6.60
N ALA A 171 2.97 -18.96 7.63
CA ALA A 171 4.07 -18.78 8.59
C ALA A 171 5.47 -18.77 7.96
N SER A 172 5.64 -19.40 6.79
CA SER A 172 6.90 -19.36 6.01
C SER A 172 7.09 -18.09 5.18
N LYS A 173 6.07 -17.22 5.13
CA LYS A 173 6.04 -15.95 4.40
C LYS A 173 5.98 -14.80 5.39
N GLN A 174 6.35 -13.60 4.93
CA GLN A 174 6.08 -12.38 5.69
C GLN A 174 4.58 -12.07 5.56
N CYS A 175 3.79 -12.48 6.55
CA CYS A 175 2.34 -12.23 6.58
C CYS A 175 2.01 -11.17 7.63
N ILE A 176 1.28 -10.13 7.22
CA ILE A 176 0.81 -9.06 8.09
C ILE A 176 -0.72 -9.13 8.10
N VAL A 177 -1.29 -9.36 9.28
CA VAL A 177 -2.75 -9.48 9.46
C VAL A 177 -3.34 -8.12 9.80
N CYS A 178 -4.29 -7.68 8.98
CA CYS A 178 -5.08 -6.46 9.16
C CYS A 178 -6.56 -6.79 9.36
N SER A 179 -7.33 -5.78 9.76
CA SER A 179 -8.79 -5.89 9.76
C SER A 179 -9.31 -6.08 8.34
N ASN A 180 -10.44 -6.80 8.22
CA ASN A 180 -11.06 -7.09 6.93
C ASN A 180 -11.42 -5.81 6.17
N VAL A 181 -10.96 -5.68 4.92
CA VAL A 181 -11.30 -4.54 4.04
C VAL A 181 -12.79 -4.52 3.66
N MET A 182 -13.49 -5.63 3.84
CA MET A 182 -14.94 -5.74 3.62
C MET A 182 -15.59 -6.59 4.71
N PRO A 183 -15.70 -6.06 5.95
CA PRO A 183 -16.25 -6.82 7.07
C PRO A 183 -17.72 -7.19 6.88
N ARG A 184 -18.46 -6.43 6.07
CA ARG A 184 -19.85 -6.68 5.68
C ARG A 184 -20.09 -6.32 4.22
N LEU A 185 -21.08 -6.95 3.59
CA LEU A 185 -21.45 -6.61 2.21
C LEU A 185 -21.76 -5.11 2.09
N GLY A 186 -21.15 -4.47 1.11
CA GLY A 186 -21.33 -3.04 0.83
C GLY A 186 -20.54 -2.09 1.74
N ILE A 187 -19.93 -2.57 2.84
CA ILE A 187 -19.10 -1.76 3.72
C ILE A 187 -17.64 -2.09 3.44
N THR A 188 -16.88 -1.08 3.01
CA THR A 188 -15.43 -1.21 2.77
C THR A 188 -14.67 -0.33 3.73
N ASP A 189 -13.62 -0.89 4.37
CA ASP A 189 -12.67 -0.17 5.22
C ASP A 189 -11.24 -0.52 4.77
N SER A 190 -10.60 0.40 4.07
CA SER A 190 -9.22 0.21 3.59
C SER A 190 -8.18 0.83 4.52
N ALA A 191 -8.59 1.61 5.52
CA ALA A 191 -7.67 2.32 6.41
C ALA A 191 -6.66 1.41 7.13
N PRO A 192 -7.03 0.19 7.60
CA PRO A 192 -6.05 -0.71 8.21
C PRO A 192 -4.95 -1.18 7.27
N VAL A 193 -5.29 -1.43 6.00
CA VAL A 193 -4.33 -1.91 4.98
C VAL A 193 -3.39 -0.79 4.52
N GLN A 194 -3.87 0.45 4.51
CA GLN A 194 -3.08 1.63 4.09
C GLN A 194 -1.98 2.03 5.11
N LYS A 195 -2.01 1.47 6.31
CA LYS A 195 -1.08 1.77 7.40
C LYS A 195 0.08 0.76 7.50
N VAL A 196 0.04 -0.28 6.72
CA VAL A 196 1.03 -1.34 6.62
C VAL A 196 1.98 -1.06 5.46
#